data_0c6f563f33560703e2a157ab156a3c33
#
_entry.id   0c6f563f33560703e2a157ab156a3c33
#
_cell.length_a   1.000
_cell.length_b   1.000
_cell.length_c   1.000
_cell.angle_alpha   90.00
_cell.angle_beta   90.00
_cell.angle_gamma   90.00
#
_symmetry.space_group_name_H-M   'P 1'
#
loop_
_entity.id
_entity.type
_entity.pdbx_description
1 polymer ?
#
loop_
_entity_poly.entity_id
_entity_poly.type
_entity_poly.pdbx_seq_one_letter_code
_entity_poly.pdbx_strand_id
1 'polypeptide(L)'
;MPYGGQYQMTETQAMVAKVPVMNGTTDAVSMMSYGFDPYLSSWSPYHGAIYAVVESVAKIVAAGGDYSKIRFTFQEYFRRMTEDPKRWSQPFAALLGAYEAQLGFGLPSIGGKDSMSGTFQDIDVPPTLVSFAVDMATEDEIITPELKKSGNKLVWMKIEKDQYDLPVYTQLMDQYGKFAADIHSGKIVSAYALDRHGVIAAASKMAFGNKLGVKIEHNLDAGELFAPAFGDIIAEVPADKVGELSIAYTVIGEVLEEQKFVYADTEIALTEAEEAWTGTLESVFATKSSADNDEVVEEKLYHTSDIHICSHKIGQPTVFIPVFPGTNCEYDSRKAFERAGANVITKVFRNMNARISV
;
A
#
# COMPACT_ATOMS: atom_id res chain seq x y z
N MET A 1 -0.75 -10.59 1.49
CA MET A 1 0.71 -10.38 1.37
C MET A 1 1.34 -10.61 2.73
N PRO A 2 2.43 -11.37 2.85
CA PRO A 2 3.08 -11.54 4.15
C PRO A 2 3.71 -10.21 4.59
N TYR A 3 3.73 -9.97 5.88
CA TYR A 3 4.50 -8.89 6.47
C TYR A 3 6.01 -9.13 6.29
N GLY A 4 6.81 -8.06 6.31
CA GLY A 4 8.26 -8.12 6.11
C GLY A 4 9.03 -8.65 7.31
N GLY A 5 10.25 -9.12 7.03
CA GLY A 5 11.20 -9.63 8.02
C GLY A 5 11.06 -11.12 8.33
N GLN A 6 12.05 -11.65 9.05
CA GLN A 6 12.11 -13.06 9.45
C GLN A 6 10.89 -13.47 10.29
N TYR A 7 10.39 -12.56 11.12
CA TYR A 7 9.24 -12.81 11.99
C TYR A 7 7.91 -12.35 11.37
N GLN A 8 7.94 -11.80 10.16
CA GLN A 8 6.76 -11.31 9.42
C GLN A 8 5.91 -10.32 10.23
N MET A 9 6.56 -9.37 10.90
CA MET A 9 5.90 -8.39 11.77
C MET A 9 6.05 -6.95 11.30
N THR A 10 6.85 -6.66 10.25
CA THR A 10 6.88 -5.31 9.66
C THR A 10 5.80 -5.18 8.60
N GLU A 11 4.90 -4.22 8.80
CA GLU A 11 3.82 -3.90 7.88
C GLU A 11 4.39 -3.44 6.52
N THR A 12 3.99 -4.10 5.44
CA THR A 12 4.40 -3.71 4.09
C THR A 12 3.49 -2.61 3.58
N GLN A 13 4.09 -1.52 3.08
CA GLN A 13 3.35 -0.34 2.63
C GLN A 13 2.94 -0.40 1.16
N ALA A 14 3.62 -1.22 0.38
CA ALA A 14 3.29 -1.46 -1.02
C ALA A 14 3.16 -2.97 -1.29
N MET A 15 2.15 -3.34 -2.05
CA MET A 15 2.07 -4.67 -2.66
C MET A 15 3.05 -4.70 -3.84
N VAL A 16 4.00 -5.64 -3.81
CA VAL A 16 4.93 -5.87 -4.91
C VAL A 16 4.81 -7.32 -5.35
N ALA A 17 4.55 -7.56 -6.63
CA ALA A 17 4.34 -8.89 -7.16
C ALA A 17 4.98 -9.03 -8.55
N LYS A 18 5.67 -10.15 -8.78
CA LYS A 18 6.16 -10.48 -10.12
C LYS A 18 5.00 -10.61 -11.10
N VAL A 19 5.17 -10.07 -12.29
CA VAL A 19 4.19 -10.20 -13.36
C VAL A 19 4.10 -11.67 -13.76
N PRO A 20 2.90 -12.29 -13.72
CA PRO A 20 2.76 -13.69 -14.09
C PRO A 20 2.97 -13.86 -15.61
N VAL A 21 3.83 -14.82 -15.99
CA VAL A 21 4.08 -15.21 -17.38
C VAL A 21 3.73 -16.68 -17.61
N MET A 22 3.27 -17.02 -18.80
CA MET A 22 2.73 -18.36 -19.07
C MET A 22 3.80 -19.45 -19.06
N ASN A 23 4.97 -19.18 -19.65
CA ASN A 23 6.03 -20.18 -19.79
C ASN A 23 7.37 -19.47 -19.59
N GLY A 24 7.86 -19.44 -18.33
CA GLY A 24 9.12 -18.80 -18.00
C GLY A 24 9.07 -18.04 -16.68
N THR A 25 10.06 -17.22 -16.47
CA THR A 25 10.20 -16.30 -15.34
C THR A 25 10.40 -14.87 -15.84
N THR A 26 10.05 -13.89 -15.03
CA THR A 26 10.34 -12.48 -15.27
C THR A 26 10.84 -11.84 -13.99
N ASP A 27 11.67 -10.84 -14.09
CA ASP A 27 12.10 -9.93 -13.05
C ASP A 27 11.21 -8.68 -12.94
N ALA A 28 10.34 -8.46 -13.93
CA ALA A 28 9.37 -7.37 -13.87
C ALA A 28 8.36 -7.56 -12.75
N VAL A 29 8.18 -6.51 -11.95
CA VAL A 29 7.22 -6.47 -10.84
C VAL A 29 6.21 -5.36 -11.04
N SER A 30 4.98 -5.61 -10.62
CA SER A 30 3.96 -4.58 -10.44
C SER A 30 3.93 -4.15 -8.98
N MET A 31 3.80 -2.85 -8.75
CA MET A 31 3.73 -2.26 -7.43
C MET A 31 2.40 -1.54 -7.27
N MET A 32 1.81 -1.62 -6.08
CA MET A 32 0.61 -0.86 -5.73
C MET A 32 0.66 -0.45 -4.27
N SER A 33 0.37 0.80 -4.00
CA SER A 33 0.20 1.35 -2.66
C SER A 33 -1.10 2.13 -2.55
N TYR A 34 -1.45 2.53 -1.35
CA TYR A 34 -2.57 3.46 -1.13
C TYR A 34 -2.22 4.52 -0.09
N GLY A 35 -2.92 5.64 -0.16
CA GLY A 35 -2.88 6.71 0.83
C GLY A 35 -4.28 7.16 1.20
N PHE A 36 -4.51 7.36 2.49
CA PHE A 36 -5.73 7.91 3.06
C PHE A 36 -5.60 8.11 4.57
N ASP A 37 -5.99 9.28 5.07
CA ASP A 37 -6.13 9.52 6.50
C ASP A 37 -7.51 10.11 6.80
N PRO A 38 -8.35 9.43 7.62
CA PRO A 38 -9.71 9.87 7.92
C PRO A 38 -9.76 11.14 8.77
N TYR A 39 -8.76 11.42 9.60
CA TYR A 39 -8.72 12.59 10.46
C TYR A 39 -8.36 13.84 9.67
N LEU A 40 -7.31 13.74 8.82
CA LEU A 40 -6.94 14.83 7.93
C LEU A 40 -8.08 15.16 6.95
N SER A 41 -8.71 14.13 6.38
CA SER A 41 -9.85 14.29 5.47
C SER A 41 -11.08 14.90 6.16
N SER A 42 -11.31 14.59 7.44
CA SER A 42 -12.40 15.19 8.23
C SER A 42 -12.11 16.65 8.58
N TRP A 43 -10.85 17.00 8.82
CA TRP A 43 -10.42 18.38 9.05
C TRP A 43 -10.51 19.20 7.77
N SER A 44 -9.99 18.69 6.66
CA SER A 44 -10.03 19.32 5.34
C SER A 44 -10.03 18.26 4.24
N PRO A 45 -11.16 18.02 3.55
CA PRO A 45 -11.19 17.07 2.43
C PRO A 45 -10.20 17.40 1.31
N TYR A 46 -9.89 18.69 1.12
CA TYR A 46 -8.91 19.16 0.16
C TYR A 46 -7.48 18.71 0.52
N HIS A 47 -7.01 19.01 1.74
CA HIS A 47 -5.71 18.55 2.21
C HIS A 47 -5.66 17.02 2.33
N GLY A 48 -6.75 16.39 2.81
CA GLY A 48 -6.86 14.95 2.89
C GLY A 48 -6.62 14.27 1.54
N ALA A 49 -7.19 14.81 0.46
CA ALA A 49 -7.00 14.26 -0.88
C ALA A 49 -5.58 14.51 -1.41
N ILE A 50 -5.00 15.70 -1.19
CA ILE A 50 -3.60 15.98 -1.56
C ILE A 50 -2.66 14.99 -0.88
N TYR A 51 -2.79 14.85 0.44
CA TYR A 51 -1.89 13.97 1.18
C TYR A 51 -2.20 12.48 1.00
N ALA A 52 -3.41 12.10 0.59
CA ALA A 52 -3.68 10.74 0.12
C ALA A 52 -2.85 10.40 -1.13
N VAL A 53 -2.75 11.34 -2.08
CA VAL A 53 -1.88 11.18 -3.26
C VAL A 53 -0.41 11.15 -2.85
N VAL A 54 0.06 12.11 -2.05
CA VAL A 54 1.45 12.19 -1.58
C VAL A 54 1.86 10.92 -0.84
N GLU A 55 1.02 10.42 0.08
CA GLU A 55 1.27 9.19 0.84
C GLU A 55 1.39 7.96 -0.06
N SER A 56 0.48 7.81 -1.04
CA SER A 56 0.54 6.69 -1.97
C SER A 56 1.82 6.72 -2.81
N VAL A 57 2.28 7.91 -3.25
CA VAL A 57 3.55 8.07 -3.96
C VAL A 57 4.74 7.77 -3.06
N ALA A 58 4.76 8.31 -1.83
CA ALA A 58 5.85 8.09 -0.86
C ALA A 58 6.07 6.59 -0.58
N LYS A 59 4.99 5.81 -0.45
CA LYS A 59 5.05 4.36 -0.23
C LYS A 59 5.64 3.60 -1.41
N ILE A 60 5.35 4.00 -2.65
CA ILE A 60 5.99 3.44 -3.86
C ILE A 60 7.48 3.76 -3.86
N VAL A 61 7.85 5.01 -3.60
CA VAL A 61 9.26 5.45 -3.55
C VAL A 61 10.02 4.74 -2.44
N ALA A 62 9.44 4.61 -1.24
CA ALA A 62 10.04 3.89 -0.11
C ALA A 62 10.28 2.40 -0.41
N ALA A 63 9.52 1.81 -1.33
CA ALA A 63 9.71 0.45 -1.79
C ALA A 63 10.67 0.30 -2.99
N GLY A 64 11.21 1.40 -3.54
CA GLY A 64 12.17 1.42 -4.65
C GLY A 64 11.56 1.80 -6.01
N GLY A 65 10.28 2.15 -6.07
CA GLY A 65 9.63 2.57 -7.33
C GLY A 65 10.01 3.97 -7.77
N ASP A 66 9.79 4.25 -9.04
CA ASP A 66 10.05 5.53 -9.69
C ASP A 66 8.77 6.37 -9.72
N TYR A 67 8.70 7.43 -8.91
CA TYR A 67 7.51 8.26 -8.83
C TYR A 67 7.03 8.75 -10.21
N SER A 68 7.93 9.00 -11.15
CA SER A 68 7.60 9.56 -12.47
C SER A 68 6.80 8.61 -13.37
N LYS A 69 6.82 7.32 -13.08
CA LYS A 69 6.11 6.27 -13.83
C LYS A 69 4.72 5.97 -13.26
N ILE A 70 4.41 6.48 -12.09
CA ILE A 70 3.15 6.19 -11.38
C ILE A 70 1.93 6.62 -12.21
N ARG A 71 0.87 5.80 -12.11
CA ARG A 71 -0.49 6.14 -12.52
C ARG A 71 -1.42 5.93 -11.35
N PHE A 72 -2.39 6.85 -11.19
CA PHE A 72 -3.33 6.79 -10.08
C PHE A 72 -4.66 6.16 -10.48
N THR A 73 -5.34 5.60 -9.50
CA THR A 73 -6.77 5.37 -9.51
C THR A 73 -7.34 5.80 -8.17
N PHE A 74 -8.50 6.43 -8.16
CA PHE A 74 -9.09 6.98 -6.94
C PHE A 74 -10.35 6.23 -6.57
N GLN A 75 -10.52 5.96 -5.28
CA GLN A 75 -11.75 5.43 -4.71
C GLN A 75 -12.34 6.49 -3.79
N GLU A 76 -13.52 6.96 -4.14
CA GLU A 76 -14.23 7.95 -3.34
C GLU A 76 -15.42 7.31 -2.62
N TYR A 77 -15.64 7.73 -1.36
CA TYR A 77 -16.78 7.32 -0.56
C TYR A 77 -17.22 8.45 0.37
N PHE A 78 -18.38 8.99 0.10
CA PHE A 78 -18.94 10.12 0.84
C PHE A 78 -20.29 9.77 1.45
N ARG A 79 -20.69 10.52 2.46
CA ARG A 79 -22.01 10.44 3.07
C ARG A 79 -23.11 10.67 2.04
N ARG A 80 -24.32 10.20 2.34
CA ARG A 80 -25.47 10.40 1.46
C ARG A 80 -25.67 11.87 1.11
N MET A 81 -25.73 12.17 -0.16
CA MET A 81 -26.04 13.50 -0.66
C MET A 81 -27.51 13.84 -0.43
N THR A 82 -27.77 15.10 -0.11
CA THR A 82 -29.10 15.70 0.04
C THR A 82 -29.12 17.02 -0.73
N GLU A 83 -30.14 17.84 -0.53
CA GLU A 83 -30.18 19.20 -1.10
C GLU A 83 -29.27 20.21 -0.35
N ASP A 84 -28.68 19.81 0.77
CA ASP A 84 -27.74 20.64 1.52
C ASP A 84 -26.43 20.83 0.76
N PRO A 85 -26.08 22.04 0.32
CA PRO A 85 -24.86 22.33 -0.43
C PRO A 85 -23.58 22.02 0.35
N LYS A 86 -23.62 22.02 1.70
CA LYS A 86 -22.48 21.64 2.53
C LYS A 86 -22.10 20.17 2.36
N ARG A 87 -23.05 19.29 2.06
CA ARG A 87 -22.77 17.90 1.76
C ARG A 87 -22.02 17.74 0.45
N TRP A 88 -22.37 18.54 -0.56
CA TRP A 88 -21.73 18.55 -1.87
C TRP A 88 -20.34 19.20 -1.87
N SER A 89 -20.05 20.09 -0.92
CA SER A 89 -18.74 20.73 -0.83
C SER A 89 -17.62 19.75 -0.47
N GLN A 90 -17.92 18.66 0.24
CA GLN A 90 -16.90 17.68 0.65
C GLN A 90 -16.29 16.90 -0.53
N PRO A 91 -17.09 16.22 -1.39
CA PRO A 91 -16.53 15.56 -2.58
C PRO A 91 -15.88 16.56 -3.53
N PHE A 92 -16.46 17.78 -3.67
CA PHE A 92 -15.86 18.80 -4.52
C PHE A 92 -14.49 19.27 -4.01
N ALA A 93 -14.33 19.49 -2.71
CA ALA A 93 -13.04 19.85 -2.11
C ALA A 93 -12.00 18.72 -2.24
N ALA A 94 -12.41 17.47 -2.02
CA ALA A 94 -11.53 16.31 -2.21
C ALA A 94 -11.09 16.19 -3.69
N LEU A 95 -12.02 16.35 -4.63
CA LEU A 95 -11.71 16.33 -6.06
C LEU A 95 -10.69 17.42 -6.45
N LEU A 96 -10.87 18.65 -5.93
CA LEU A 96 -9.92 19.74 -6.17
C LEU A 96 -8.54 19.43 -5.62
N GLY A 97 -8.45 18.85 -4.42
CA GLY A 97 -7.17 18.44 -3.82
C GLY A 97 -6.48 17.35 -4.65
N ALA A 98 -7.20 16.32 -5.07
CA ALA A 98 -6.66 15.27 -5.93
C ALA A 98 -6.24 15.81 -7.30
N TYR A 99 -6.98 16.75 -7.85
CA TYR A 99 -6.64 17.42 -9.12
C TYR A 99 -5.35 18.24 -8.99
N GLU A 100 -5.20 19.01 -7.92
CA GLU A 100 -3.99 19.77 -7.66
C GLU A 100 -2.77 18.86 -7.49
N ALA A 101 -2.90 17.78 -6.73
CA ALA A 101 -1.82 16.84 -6.55
C ALA A 101 -1.37 16.18 -7.87
N GLN A 102 -2.32 15.83 -8.75
CA GLN A 102 -1.99 15.32 -10.08
C GLN A 102 -1.23 16.35 -10.94
N LEU A 103 -1.66 17.61 -10.91
CA LEU A 103 -0.96 18.69 -11.61
C LEU A 103 0.42 18.94 -11.02
N GLY A 104 0.54 18.94 -9.69
CA GLY A 104 1.79 19.16 -8.96
C GLY A 104 2.84 18.10 -9.29
N PHE A 105 2.47 16.84 -9.32
CA PHE A 105 3.35 15.74 -9.72
C PHE A 105 3.50 15.61 -11.25
N GLY A 106 2.61 16.17 -12.05
CA GLY A 106 2.53 15.91 -13.48
C GLY A 106 2.12 14.47 -13.82
N LEU A 107 1.37 13.81 -12.96
CA LEU A 107 0.99 12.40 -13.06
C LEU A 107 -0.54 12.26 -13.21
N PRO A 108 -1.03 11.45 -14.17
CA PRO A 108 -2.45 11.28 -14.41
C PRO A 108 -3.07 10.17 -13.57
N SER A 109 -4.36 10.30 -13.27
CA SER A 109 -5.22 9.18 -12.92
C SER A 109 -5.78 8.50 -14.16
N ILE A 110 -5.93 7.18 -14.10
CA ILE A 110 -6.50 6.37 -15.19
C ILE A 110 -8.01 6.16 -15.03
N GLY A 111 -8.56 6.53 -13.89
CA GLY A 111 -9.96 6.37 -13.56
C GLY A 111 -10.18 6.30 -12.06
N GLY A 112 -11.33 5.81 -11.68
CA GLY A 112 -11.70 5.66 -10.28
C GLY A 112 -13.14 5.16 -10.14
N LYS A 113 -13.62 5.19 -8.90
CA LYS A 113 -14.99 4.83 -8.55
C LYS A 113 -15.45 5.69 -7.40
N ASP A 114 -16.62 6.25 -7.49
CA ASP A 114 -17.25 7.05 -6.45
C ASP A 114 -18.52 6.38 -5.87
N SER A 115 -18.86 6.77 -4.66
CA SER A 115 -20.12 6.40 -4.02
C SER A 115 -20.53 7.46 -3.00
N MET A 116 -21.82 7.79 -3.00
CA MET A 116 -22.43 8.78 -2.11
C MET A 116 -23.45 8.11 -1.16
N SER A 117 -23.13 6.90 -0.68
CA SER A 117 -24.02 6.08 0.16
C SER A 117 -23.53 5.86 1.59
N GLY A 118 -22.49 6.60 2.00
CA GLY A 118 -21.79 6.42 3.27
C GLY A 118 -22.52 7.01 4.49
N THR A 119 -23.82 6.79 4.60
CA THR A 119 -24.65 7.17 5.76
C THR A 119 -25.43 5.97 6.23
N PHE A 120 -25.29 5.63 7.50
CA PHE A 120 -26.08 4.61 8.17
C PHE A 120 -26.72 5.23 9.43
N GLN A 121 -28.05 5.38 9.42
CA GLN A 121 -28.79 6.10 10.46
C GLN A 121 -28.26 7.54 10.62
N ASP A 122 -27.67 7.84 11.77
CA ASP A 122 -27.05 9.13 12.15
C ASP A 122 -25.52 9.14 12.00
N ILE A 123 -24.92 8.03 11.55
CA ILE A 123 -23.48 7.89 11.33
C ILE A 123 -23.15 8.19 9.86
N ASP A 124 -22.33 9.20 9.64
CA ASP A 124 -21.72 9.50 8.34
C ASP A 124 -20.27 9.01 8.30
N VAL A 125 -19.85 8.42 7.16
CA VAL A 125 -18.41 8.16 6.94
C VAL A 125 -17.63 9.47 6.86
N PRO A 126 -16.34 9.49 7.25
CA PRO A 126 -15.49 10.63 6.96
C PRO A 126 -15.43 10.88 5.46
N PRO A 127 -15.20 12.14 5.00
CA PRO A 127 -14.96 12.40 3.59
C PRO A 127 -13.77 11.55 3.11
N THR A 128 -14.03 10.63 2.19
CA THR A 128 -13.04 9.62 1.79
C THR A 128 -12.66 9.79 0.33
N LEU A 129 -11.39 10.06 0.08
CA LEU A 129 -10.73 9.87 -1.20
C LEU A 129 -9.46 9.07 -0.93
N VAL A 130 -9.46 7.81 -1.35
CA VAL A 130 -8.28 6.94 -1.30
C VAL A 130 -7.54 7.06 -2.62
N SER A 131 -6.26 7.38 -2.58
CA SER A 131 -5.38 7.33 -3.75
C SER A 131 -4.71 5.97 -3.80
N PHE A 132 -4.79 5.29 -4.94
CA PHE A 132 -3.96 4.13 -5.25
C PHE A 132 -2.93 4.55 -6.28
N ALA A 133 -1.65 4.32 -5.98
CA ALA A 133 -0.53 4.52 -6.88
C ALA A 133 -0.08 3.18 -7.44
N VAL A 134 0.06 3.09 -8.76
CA VAL A 134 0.52 1.88 -9.46
C VAL A 134 1.79 2.20 -10.23
N ASP A 135 2.80 1.35 -10.11
CA ASP A 135 4.08 1.46 -10.80
C ASP A 135 4.55 0.09 -11.29
N MET A 136 5.56 0.10 -12.16
CA MET A 136 6.27 -1.08 -12.65
C MET A 136 7.78 -0.89 -12.44
N ALA A 137 8.42 -1.90 -11.88
CA ALA A 137 9.86 -1.92 -11.60
C ALA A 137 10.47 -3.28 -11.95
N THR A 138 11.74 -3.47 -11.65
CA THR A 138 12.40 -4.78 -11.68
C THR A 138 12.70 -5.25 -10.25
N GLU A 139 12.82 -6.56 -10.05
CA GLU A 139 12.98 -7.18 -8.72
C GLU A 139 14.20 -6.63 -7.96
N ASP A 140 15.28 -6.32 -8.66
CA ASP A 140 16.55 -5.81 -8.11
C ASP A 140 16.48 -4.33 -7.68
N GLU A 141 15.45 -3.61 -8.10
CA GLU A 141 15.19 -2.22 -7.67
C GLU A 141 14.42 -2.14 -6.34
N ILE A 142 13.88 -3.26 -5.85
CA ILE A 142 12.95 -3.29 -4.73
C ILE A 142 13.64 -3.53 -3.40
N ILE A 143 13.24 -2.77 -2.38
CA ILE A 143 13.62 -3.02 -0.98
C ILE A 143 12.36 -3.28 -0.13
N THR A 144 12.58 -3.90 1.01
CA THR A 144 11.51 -4.18 2.00
C THR A 144 11.70 -3.36 3.27
N PRO A 145 10.63 -3.03 4.00
CA PRO A 145 10.66 -1.99 5.03
C PRO A 145 11.27 -2.40 6.38
N GLU A 146 11.46 -3.71 6.66
CA GLU A 146 12.05 -4.14 7.94
C GLU A 146 13.53 -3.76 8.05
N LEU A 147 14.01 -3.44 9.26
CA LEU A 147 15.42 -3.17 9.53
C LEU A 147 16.29 -4.38 9.22
N LYS A 148 17.46 -4.14 8.63
CA LYS A 148 18.33 -5.18 8.09
C LYS A 148 19.51 -5.54 9.00
N LYS A 149 20.16 -4.53 9.63
CA LYS A 149 21.44 -4.79 10.31
C LYS A 149 21.73 -3.78 11.41
N SER A 150 22.15 -4.28 12.58
CA SER A 150 22.67 -3.45 13.66
C SER A 150 23.92 -2.65 13.21
N GLY A 151 24.05 -1.43 13.74
CA GLY A 151 25.09 -0.48 13.38
C GLY A 151 24.76 0.41 12.18
N ASN A 152 23.73 0.08 11.40
CA ASN A 152 23.22 0.97 10.36
C ASN A 152 22.57 2.21 10.99
N LYS A 153 22.55 3.31 10.24
CA LYS A 153 21.94 4.58 10.68
C LYS A 153 20.52 4.70 10.16
N LEU A 154 19.68 5.37 10.94
CA LEU A 154 18.38 5.84 10.51
C LEU A 154 18.46 7.30 10.11
N VAL A 155 17.98 7.60 8.92
CA VAL A 155 17.91 8.95 8.37
C VAL A 155 16.47 9.32 8.08
N TRP A 156 16.15 10.59 8.24
CA TRP A 156 14.83 11.16 7.96
C TRP A 156 14.94 12.18 6.82
N MET A 157 14.29 11.89 5.71
CA MET A 157 14.08 12.80 4.60
C MET A 157 12.74 13.52 4.82
N LYS A 158 12.80 14.85 4.93
CA LYS A 158 11.62 15.71 5.09
C LYS A 158 11.23 16.34 3.77
N ILE A 159 9.92 16.44 3.53
CA ILE A 159 9.38 17.26 2.44
C ILE A 159 9.19 18.71 2.89
N GLU A 160 9.33 19.65 1.97
CA GLU A 160 9.00 21.05 2.22
C GLU A 160 7.49 21.29 2.04
N LYS A 161 6.96 22.16 2.89
CA LYS A 161 5.56 22.61 2.85
C LYS A 161 5.52 24.13 2.74
N ASP A 162 4.52 24.64 2.06
CA ASP A 162 4.27 26.07 1.98
C ASP A 162 3.52 26.59 3.23
N GLN A 163 3.18 27.89 3.22
CA GLN A 163 2.49 28.55 4.32
C GLN A 163 1.04 28.04 4.56
N TYR A 164 0.51 27.21 3.68
CA TYR A 164 -0.81 26.58 3.76
C TYR A 164 -0.73 25.08 4.05
N ASP A 165 0.44 24.60 4.48
CA ASP A 165 0.71 23.17 4.69
C ASP A 165 0.56 22.32 3.43
N LEU A 166 0.74 22.91 2.23
CA LEU A 166 0.75 22.19 0.97
C LEU A 166 2.17 21.76 0.59
N PRO A 167 2.36 20.60 -0.07
CA PRO A 167 3.69 20.14 -0.47
C PRO A 167 4.30 21.05 -1.54
N VAL A 168 5.58 21.37 -1.41
CA VAL A 168 6.38 22.02 -2.46
C VAL A 168 6.80 20.97 -3.48
N TYR A 169 5.95 20.75 -4.51
CA TYR A 169 6.11 19.63 -5.45
C TYR A 169 7.45 19.56 -6.15
N THR A 170 8.10 20.70 -6.45
CA THR A 170 9.41 20.72 -7.10
C THR A 170 10.49 20.12 -6.20
N GLN A 171 10.48 20.46 -4.90
CA GLN A 171 11.39 19.87 -3.91
C GLN A 171 11.05 18.41 -3.67
N LEU A 172 9.76 18.10 -3.51
CA LEU A 172 9.27 16.75 -3.27
C LEU A 172 9.70 15.78 -4.38
N MET A 173 9.48 16.13 -5.64
CA MET A 173 9.87 15.32 -6.79
C MET A 173 11.37 15.14 -6.91
N ASP A 174 12.17 16.19 -6.65
CA ASP A 174 13.63 16.10 -6.63
C ASP A 174 14.12 15.13 -5.56
N GLN A 175 13.57 15.22 -4.34
CA GLN A 175 13.95 14.32 -3.25
C GLN A 175 13.50 12.87 -3.51
N TYR A 176 12.31 12.64 -4.02
CA TYR A 176 11.84 11.30 -4.34
C TYR A 176 12.65 10.65 -5.46
N GLY A 177 13.03 11.39 -6.50
CA GLY A 177 13.91 10.88 -7.56
C GLY A 177 15.30 10.49 -7.03
N LYS A 178 15.89 11.32 -6.17
CA LYS A 178 17.17 11.04 -5.49
C LYS A 178 17.04 9.83 -4.55
N PHE A 179 15.93 9.74 -3.82
CA PHE A 179 15.68 8.64 -2.88
C PHE A 179 15.65 7.28 -3.61
N ALA A 180 14.90 7.19 -4.70
CA ALA A 180 14.87 5.99 -5.54
C ALA A 180 16.27 5.64 -6.08
N ALA A 181 17.03 6.64 -6.56
CA ALA A 181 18.40 6.43 -7.03
C ALA A 181 19.35 5.94 -5.94
N ASP A 182 19.21 6.44 -4.70
CA ASP A 182 20.00 5.97 -3.56
C ASP A 182 19.62 4.53 -3.14
N ILE A 183 18.34 4.10 -3.31
CA ILE A 183 17.94 2.70 -3.18
C ILE A 183 18.62 1.85 -4.26
N HIS A 184 18.47 2.21 -5.53
CA HIS A 184 18.99 1.43 -6.68
C HIS A 184 20.52 1.31 -6.66
N SER A 185 21.22 2.27 -6.05
CA SER A 185 22.67 2.21 -5.84
C SER A 185 23.11 1.48 -4.56
N GLY A 186 22.15 0.90 -3.80
CA GLY A 186 22.42 0.13 -2.58
C GLY A 186 22.89 0.97 -1.38
N LYS A 187 22.64 2.28 -1.39
CA LYS A 187 22.95 3.16 -0.26
C LYS A 187 21.83 3.12 0.79
N ILE A 188 20.58 2.98 0.37
CA ILE A 188 19.42 2.76 1.24
C ILE A 188 19.03 1.29 1.15
N VAL A 189 18.90 0.62 2.29
CA VAL A 189 18.63 -0.82 2.35
C VAL A 189 17.25 -1.17 2.89
N SER A 190 16.59 -0.23 3.54
CA SER A 190 15.24 -0.33 4.06
C SER A 190 14.64 1.07 4.19
N ALA A 191 13.34 1.23 3.99
CA ALA A 191 12.67 2.52 4.11
C ALA A 191 11.19 2.37 4.47
N TYR A 192 10.63 3.41 5.09
CA TYR A 192 9.24 3.49 5.51
C TYR A 192 8.70 4.90 5.31
N ALA A 193 7.63 5.06 4.55
CA ALA A 193 6.93 6.33 4.38
C ALA A 193 6.15 6.68 5.64
N LEU A 194 6.26 7.93 6.08
CA LEU A 194 5.61 8.41 7.32
C LEU A 194 4.13 8.75 7.10
N ASP A 195 3.38 8.58 8.14
CA ASP A 195 1.95 8.88 8.22
C ASP A 195 1.64 9.84 9.41
N ARG A 196 0.40 9.83 9.86
CA ARG A 196 -0.04 10.65 11.01
C ARG A 196 0.61 10.28 12.35
N HIS A 197 1.22 9.10 12.46
CA HIS A 197 1.83 8.63 13.71
C HIS A 197 3.32 8.99 13.84
N GLY A 198 3.90 9.58 12.81
CA GLY A 198 5.25 10.12 12.83
C GLY A 198 6.37 9.08 12.83
N VAL A 199 7.55 9.58 13.15
CA VAL A 199 8.82 8.84 13.05
C VAL A 199 8.88 7.63 13.98
N ILE A 200 8.42 7.78 15.22
CA ILE A 200 8.53 6.71 16.23
C ILE A 200 7.70 5.49 15.85
N ALA A 201 6.47 5.68 15.37
CA ALA A 201 5.64 4.58 14.92
C ALA A 201 6.25 3.85 13.73
N ALA A 202 6.79 4.59 12.75
CA ALA A 202 7.45 4.02 11.59
C ALA A 202 8.70 3.22 11.99
N ALA A 203 9.58 3.79 12.82
CA ALA A 203 10.78 3.11 13.31
C ALA A 203 10.44 1.84 14.11
N SER A 204 9.35 1.88 14.90
CA SER A 204 8.87 0.71 15.64
C SER A 204 8.41 -0.40 14.70
N LYS A 205 7.60 -0.07 13.68
CA LYS A 205 7.14 -1.04 12.68
C LYS A 205 8.30 -1.64 11.88
N MET A 206 9.30 -0.84 11.52
CA MET A 206 10.51 -1.34 10.85
C MET A 206 11.31 -2.32 11.74
N ALA A 207 11.32 -2.09 13.05
CA ALA A 207 12.06 -2.90 14.02
C ALA A 207 11.46 -4.30 14.24
N PHE A 208 10.14 -4.44 14.18
CA PHE A 208 9.43 -5.67 14.57
C PHE A 208 9.77 -6.86 13.67
N GLY A 209 9.96 -6.67 12.35
CA GLY A 209 10.12 -7.75 11.39
C GLY A 209 11.36 -8.62 11.58
N ASN A 210 12.47 -8.03 11.99
CA ASN A 210 13.73 -8.72 12.27
C ASN A 210 14.15 -8.67 13.75
N LYS A 211 13.29 -8.12 14.61
CA LYS A 211 13.56 -7.99 16.05
C LYS A 211 14.84 -7.21 16.34
N LEU A 212 15.09 -6.16 15.58
CA LEU A 212 16.21 -5.25 15.79
C LEU A 212 15.75 -4.03 16.59
N GLY A 213 16.57 -3.56 17.52
CA GLY A 213 16.25 -2.36 18.29
C GLY A 213 16.57 -1.07 17.57
N VAL A 214 16.15 0.04 18.14
CA VAL A 214 16.40 1.39 17.62
C VAL A 214 16.81 2.32 18.74
N LYS A 215 17.89 3.07 18.54
CA LYS A 215 18.26 4.20 19.38
C LYS A 215 18.01 5.49 18.62
N ILE A 216 17.14 6.35 19.15
CA ILE A 216 16.89 7.68 18.61
C ILE A 216 17.83 8.71 19.23
N GLU A 217 18.33 9.64 18.44
CA GLU A 217 19.20 10.71 18.90
C GLU A 217 18.47 11.63 19.90
N HIS A 218 19.08 11.87 21.04
CA HIS A 218 18.47 12.58 22.17
C HIS A 218 18.27 14.09 21.95
N ASN A 219 18.90 14.66 20.91
CA ASN A 219 18.78 16.07 20.56
C ASN A 219 17.56 16.40 19.67
N LEU A 220 16.78 15.37 19.30
CA LEU A 220 15.54 15.55 18.55
C LEU A 220 14.39 15.87 19.52
N ASP A 221 13.50 16.77 19.11
CA ASP A 221 12.31 17.07 19.89
C ASP A 221 11.31 15.91 19.85
N ALA A 222 10.91 15.43 21.04
CA ALA A 222 9.94 14.35 21.14
C ALA A 222 8.61 14.71 20.47
N GLY A 223 8.16 15.97 20.57
CA GLY A 223 6.95 16.43 19.89
C GLY A 223 7.02 16.26 18.38
N GLU A 224 8.19 16.56 17.79
CA GLU A 224 8.42 16.40 16.35
C GLU A 224 8.44 14.92 15.92
N LEU A 225 9.00 14.04 16.77
CA LEU A 225 9.07 12.61 16.49
C LEU A 225 7.70 11.90 16.44
N PHE A 226 6.70 12.46 17.15
CA PHE A 226 5.33 11.95 17.18
C PHE A 226 4.37 12.76 16.28
N ALA A 227 4.83 13.84 15.68
CA ALA A 227 4.00 14.67 14.81
C ALA A 227 3.63 13.98 13.48
N PRO A 228 2.45 14.26 12.92
CA PRO A 228 2.11 13.83 11.57
C PRO A 228 3.14 14.32 10.55
N ALA A 229 3.61 13.41 9.69
CA ALA A 229 4.69 13.66 8.75
C ALA A 229 4.42 13.05 7.36
N PHE A 230 3.22 13.21 6.86
CA PHE A 230 2.82 12.69 5.54
C PHE A 230 3.78 13.15 4.43
N GLY A 231 4.26 12.21 3.63
CA GLY A 231 5.19 12.41 2.54
C GLY A 231 6.67 12.32 2.92
N ASP A 232 7.00 12.45 4.19
CA ASP A 232 8.34 12.19 4.68
C ASP A 232 8.68 10.70 4.62
N ILE A 233 9.96 10.35 4.56
CA ILE A 233 10.41 8.95 4.57
C ILE A 233 11.57 8.80 5.56
N ILE A 234 11.54 7.75 6.37
CA ILE A 234 12.73 7.30 7.10
C ILE A 234 13.38 6.13 6.36
N ALA A 235 14.71 6.07 6.43
CA ALA A 235 15.49 5.04 5.76
C ALA A 235 16.59 4.50 6.65
N GLU A 236 16.88 3.21 6.49
CA GLU A 236 18.06 2.56 7.04
C GLU A 236 19.20 2.62 6.02
N VAL A 237 20.36 3.07 6.46
CA VAL A 237 21.55 3.32 5.63
C VAL A 237 22.76 2.69 6.30
N PRO A 238 23.58 1.88 5.59
CA PRO A 238 24.87 1.43 6.10
C PRO A 238 25.71 2.61 6.56
N ALA A 239 26.35 2.49 7.73
CA ALA A 239 27.03 3.62 8.38
C ALA A 239 28.10 4.29 7.50
N ASP A 240 28.79 3.51 6.67
CA ASP A 240 29.79 3.97 5.71
C ASP A 240 29.20 4.66 4.47
N LYS A 241 27.89 4.53 4.23
CA LYS A 241 27.18 5.11 3.08
C LYS A 241 26.42 6.41 3.38
N VAL A 242 26.27 6.77 4.63
CA VAL A 242 25.49 7.96 5.03
C VAL A 242 25.97 9.23 4.32
N GLY A 243 27.29 9.44 4.22
CA GLY A 243 27.88 10.61 3.55
C GLY A 243 27.78 10.61 2.02
N GLU A 244 27.30 9.50 1.42
CA GLU A 244 27.14 9.35 -0.03
C GLU A 244 25.70 9.59 -0.51
N LEU A 245 24.75 9.83 0.41
CA LEU A 245 23.35 10.05 0.07
C LEU A 245 23.16 11.31 -0.78
N SER A 246 22.28 11.22 -1.75
CA SER A 246 21.94 12.31 -2.67
C SER A 246 20.77 13.16 -2.17
N ILE A 247 19.96 12.62 -1.24
CA ILE A 247 18.84 13.30 -0.61
C ILE A 247 19.28 14.31 0.45
N ALA A 248 18.42 15.27 0.78
CA ALA A 248 18.52 16.04 2.02
C ALA A 248 17.99 15.18 3.17
N TYR A 249 18.76 15.03 4.25
CA TYR A 249 18.41 14.18 5.37
C TYR A 249 18.88 14.68 6.71
N THR A 250 18.29 14.16 7.76
CA THR A 250 18.76 14.28 9.14
C THR A 250 19.02 12.87 9.67
N VAL A 251 20.20 12.62 10.27
CA VAL A 251 20.42 11.37 11.01
C VAL A 251 19.60 11.43 12.30
N ILE A 252 18.71 10.46 12.48
CA ILE A 252 17.77 10.41 13.62
C ILE A 252 18.09 9.30 14.62
N GLY A 253 18.98 8.37 14.27
CA GLY A 253 19.32 7.28 15.16
C GLY A 253 20.15 6.19 14.52
N GLU A 254 20.22 5.08 15.21
CA GLU A 254 20.91 3.87 14.76
C GLU A 254 20.14 2.59 15.11
N VAL A 255 20.39 1.56 14.33
CA VAL A 255 19.84 0.22 14.53
C VAL A 255 20.69 -0.53 15.56
N LEU A 256 20.05 -1.11 16.57
CA LEU A 256 20.68 -1.88 17.64
C LEU A 256 20.49 -3.39 17.42
N GLU A 257 21.43 -4.18 17.94
CA GLU A 257 21.26 -5.63 18.07
C GLU A 257 20.29 -5.98 19.20
N GLU A 258 20.34 -5.17 20.29
CA GLU A 258 19.47 -5.37 21.46
C GLU A 258 18.02 -5.01 21.11
N GLN A 259 17.10 -5.88 21.46
CA GLN A 259 15.67 -5.78 21.15
C GLN A 259 14.99 -4.75 22.07
N LYS A 260 15.33 -3.47 21.89
CA LYS A 260 14.78 -2.35 22.66
C LYS A 260 14.76 -1.06 21.86
N PHE A 261 13.90 -0.15 22.26
CA PHE A 261 13.92 1.23 21.84
C PHE A 261 14.60 2.06 22.92
N VAL A 262 15.47 2.99 22.51
CA VAL A 262 16.20 3.90 23.40
C VAL A 262 16.01 5.32 22.92
N TYR A 263 15.53 6.20 23.82
CA TYR A 263 15.46 7.64 23.61
C TYR A 263 15.81 8.36 24.92
N ALA A 264 16.88 9.14 24.91
CA ALA A 264 17.46 9.74 26.12
C ALA A 264 17.67 8.67 27.24
N ASP A 265 17.07 8.86 28.38
CA ASP A 265 17.14 7.94 29.53
C ASP A 265 16.01 6.90 29.54
N THR A 266 15.16 6.88 28.49
CA THR A 266 14.03 5.96 28.39
C THR A 266 14.40 4.76 27.54
N GLU A 267 14.16 3.57 28.09
CA GLU A 267 14.26 2.30 27.36
C GLU A 267 12.92 1.57 27.41
N ILE A 268 12.49 1.04 26.27
CA ILE A 268 11.27 0.23 26.12
C ILE A 268 11.67 -1.07 25.43
N ALA A 269 11.28 -2.21 26.01
CA ALA A 269 11.51 -3.50 25.35
C ALA A 269 10.73 -3.61 24.04
N LEU A 270 11.33 -4.20 23.01
CA LEU A 270 10.70 -4.39 21.71
C LEU A 270 9.40 -5.19 21.84
N THR A 271 9.38 -6.21 22.72
CA THR A 271 8.20 -7.05 22.99
C THR A 271 7.05 -6.24 23.58
N GLU A 272 7.34 -5.32 24.48
CA GLU A 272 6.32 -4.43 25.08
C GLU A 272 5.67 -3.54 24.01
N ALA A 273 6.47 -2.95 23.13
CA ALA A 273 5.96 -2.12 22.04
C ALA A 273 5.15 -2.94 21.03
N GLU A 274 5.59 -4.17 20.71
CA GLU A 274 4.90 -5.07 19.81
C GLU A 274 3.56 -5.54 20.39
N GLU A 275 3.51 -5.89 21.67
CA GLU A 275 2.28 -6.26 22.38
C GLU A 275 1.29 -5.09 22.41
N ALA A 276 1.75 -3.86 22.67
CA ALA A 276 0.92 -2.67 22.63
C ALA A 276 0.31 -2.44 21.24
N TRP A 277 1.09 -2.65 20.19
CA TRP A 277 0.62 -2.49 18.81
C TRP A 277 -0.35 -3.59 18.40
N THR A 278 -0.01 -4.86 18.60
CA THR A 278 -0.82 -6.01 18.18
C THR A 278 -2.08 -6.17 19.04
N GLY A 279 -2.04 -5.76 20.29
CA GLY A 279 -3.15 -5.85 21.24
C GLY A 279 -4.25 -4.80 21.07
N THR A 280 -4.04 -3.78 20.24
CA THR A 280 -4.96 -2.62 20.13
C THR A 280 -6.42 -3.03 19.84
N LEU A 281 -6.66 -4.03 19.01
CA LEU A 281 -7.99 -4.49 18.61
C LEU A 281 -8.43 -5.79 19.31
N GLU A 282 -7.63 -6.34 20.24
CA GLU A 282 -7.90 -7.64 20.83
C GLU A 282 -9.26 -7.71 21.56
N SER A 283 -9.71 -6.59 22.13
CA SER A 283 -11.02 -6.50 22.80
C SER A 283 -12.22 -6.51 21.84
N VAL A 284 -12.01 -6.21 20.56
CA VAL A 284 -13.06 -6.12 19.53
C VAL A 284 -12.96 -7.29 18.54
N PHE A 285 -11.74 -7.65 18.15
CA PHE A 285 -11.40 -8.75 17.27
C PHE A 285 -10.36 -9.62 17.96
N ALA A 286 -10.80 -10.47 18.87
CA ALA A 286 -9.92 -11.38 19.60
C ALA A 286 -9.18 -12.31 18.62
N THR A 287 -7.87 -12.43 18.78
CA THR A 287 -7.04 -13.35 17.99
C THR A 287 -7.24 -14.80 18.42
N LYS A 288 -7.78 -15.02 19.62
CA LYS A 288 -8.17 -16.34 20.13
C LYS A 288 -9.65 -16.31 20.52
N SER A 289 -10.39 -17.33 20.09
CA SER A 289 -11.75 -17.57 20.53
C SER A 289 -11.77 -18.02 21.99
N SER A 290 -12.75 -17.59 22.77
CA SER A 290 -12.96 -18.12 24.15
C SER A 290 -13.26 -19.63 24.19
N ALA A 291 -13.57 -20.22 23.02
CA ALA A 291 -13.78 -21.65 22.84
C ALA A 291 -12.53 -22.36 22.30
N ASP A 292 -11.43 -21.64 22.03
CA ASP A 292 -10.15 -22.25 21.68
C ASP A 292 -9.59 -22.95 22.91
N ASN A 293 -9.99 -24.20 23.08
CA ASN A 293 -9.21 -25.12 23.86
C ASN A 293 -7.96 -25.41 23.07
N ASP A 294 -6.83 -25.56 23.72
CA ASP A 294 -5.51 -25.87 23.11
C ASP A 294 -5.48 -27.23 22.37
N GLU A 295 -6.63 -27.85 22.12
CA GLU A 295 -6.76 -29.02 21.29
C GLU A 295 -6.75 -28.61 19.81
N VAL A 296 -5.63 -28.86 19.16
CA VAL A 296 -5.56 -28.84 17.69
C VAL A 296 -6.53 -29.88 17.16
N VAL A 297 -7.69 -29.44 16.65
CA VAL A 297 -8.58 -30.34 15.93
C VAL A 297 -7.88 -30.72 14.62
N GLU A 298 -7.44 -31.98 14.55
CA GLU A 298 -6.99 -32.54 13.29
C GLU A 298 -8.13 -32.50 12.28
N GLU A 299 -8.07 -31.58 11.33
CA GLU A 299 -9.01 -31.57 10.21
C GLU A 299 -8.82 -32.86 9.42
N LYS A 300 -9.90 -33.62 9.33
CA LYS A 300 -9.94 -34.82 8.48
C LYS A 300 -9.81 -34.36 7.03
N LEU A 301 -8.64 -34.53 6.44
CA LEU A 301 -8.46 -34.37 5.02
C LEU A 301 -9.37 -35.35 4.27
N TYR A 302 -10.16 -34.84 3.36
CA TYR A 302 -10.99 -35.68 2.50
C TYR A 302 -10.09 -36.48 1.55
N HIS A 303 -10.13 -37.79 1.66
CA HIS A 303 -9.47 -38.70 0.74
C HIS A 303 -10.54 -39.56 0.05
N THR A 304 -10.54 -39.58 -1.26
CA THR A 304 -11.36 -40.51 -2.04
C THR A 304 -10.49 -41.27 -3.03
N SER A 305 -10.74 -42.55 -3.12
CA SER A 305 -10.24 -43.40 -4.22
C SER A 305 -11.16 -43.33 -5.45
N ASP A 306 -12.39 -42.84 -5.27
CA ASP A 306 -13.37 -42.74 -6.35
C ASP A 306 -13.19 -41.38 -7.05
N ILE A 307 -12.37 -41.36 -8.10
CA ILE A 307 -12.27 -40.23 -9.01
C ILE A 307 -13.37 -40.37 -10.04
N HIS A 308 -14.29 -39.41 -10.04
CA HIS A 308 -15.37 -39.38 -11.04
C HIS A 308 -14.74 -39.08 -12.41
N ILE A 309 -14.73 -40.12 -13.26
CA ILE A 309 -14.24 -39.99 -14.64
C ILE A 309 -15.46 -39.92 -15.55
N CYS A 310 -15.50 -38.84 -16.37
CA CYS A 310 -16.58 -38.70 -17.35
C CYS A 310 -16.62 -39.91 -18.28
N SER A 311 -17.80 -40.54 -18.38
CA SER A 311 -18.06 -41.73 -19.21
C SER A 311 -17.97 -41.40 -20.71
N HIS A 312 -18.28 -40.15 -21.10
CA HIS A 312 -18.24 -39.66 -22.45
C HIS A 312 -16.95 -38.85 -22.63
N LYS A 313 -15.89 -39.54 -23.02
CA LYS A 313 -14.57 -38.87 -23.24
C LYS A 313 -14.58 -38.19 -24.61
N ILE A 314 -14.45 -36.86 -24.59
CA ILE A 314 -14.25 -36.02 -25.75
C ILE A 314 -12.78 -35.57 -25.72
N GLY A 315 -12.01 -35.84 -26.76
CA GLY A 315 -10.59 -35.52 -26.81
C GLY A 315 -10.32 -34.00 -26.72
N GLN A 316 -11.17 -33.19 -27.34
CA GLN A 316 -11.13 -31.75 -27.25
C GLN A 316 -12.57 -31.20 -27.27
N PRO A 317 -13.15 -30.83 -26.11
CA PRO A 317 -14.47 -30.25 -26.06
C PRO A 317 -14.51 -28.87 -26.71
N THR A 318 -15.62 -28.54 -27.35
CA THR A 318 -15.86 -27.19 -27.85
C THR A 318 -16.73 -26.43 -26.88
N VAL A 319 -16.26 -25.25 -26.45
CA VAL A 319 -16.97 -24.32 -25.59
C VAL A 319 -17.43 -23.12 -26.41
N PHE A 320 -18.71 -22.83 -26.35
CA PHE A 320 -19.29 -21.66 -27.01
C PHE A 320 -19.56 -20.56 -25.97
N ILE A 321 -18.99 -19.36 -26.19
CA ILE A 321 -19.18 -18.20 -25.33
C ILE A 321 -19.93 -17.12 -26.12
N PRO A 322 -21.25 -16.97 -25.91
CA PRO A 322 -22.01 -15.88 -26.52
C PRO A 322 -21.70 -14.56 -25.78
N VAL A 323 -21.44 -13.51 -26.55
CA VAL A 323 -21.16 -12.17 -26.04
C VAL A 323 -22.32 -11.25 -26.41
N PHE A 324 -23.06 -10.80 -25.44
CA PHE A 324 -24.18 -9.87 -25.59
C PHE A 324 -23.74 -8.44 -25.18
N PRO A 325 -24.50 -7.40 -25.54
CA PRO A 325 -24.26 -6.06 -24.99
C PRO A 325 -24.25 -6.10 -23.45
N GLY A 326 -23.16 -5.61 -22.82
CA GLY A 326 -22.96 -5.66 -21.38
C GLY A 326 -22.29 -6.94 -20.82
N THR A 327 -21.97 -7.94 -21.66
CA THR A 327 -21.16 -9.09 -21.25
C THR A 327 -19.74 -8.65 -20.89
N ASN A 328 -19.23 -9.15 -19.77
CA ASN A 328 -17.85 -8.93 -19.31
C ASN A 328 -17.15 -10.28 -19.13
N CYS A 329 -15.80 -10.22 -19.03
CA CYS A 329 -14.93 -11.37 -18.74
C CYS A 329 -14.94 -12.48 -19.82
N GLU A 330 -15.42 -12.22 -21.04
CA GLU A 330 -15.41 -13.18 -22.13
C GLU A 330 -14.00 -13.60 -22.55
N TYR A 331 -13.03 -12.69 -22.49
CA TYR A 331 -11.62 -12.96 -22.77
C TYR A 331 -10.99 -13.88 -21.71
N ASP A 332 -11.26 -13.61 -20.44
CA ASP A 332 -10.72 -14.41 -19.35
C ASP A 332 -11.36 -15.80 -19.30
N SER A 333 -12.65 -15.87 -19.54
CA SER A 333 -13.36 -17.15 -19.69
C SER A 333 -12.80 -17.97 -20.86
N ARG A 334 -12.59 -17.34 -22.01
CA ARG A 334 -11.96 -17.99 -23.15
C ARG A 334 -10.57 -18.55 -22.80
N LYS A 335 -9.70 -17.75 -22.21
CA LYS A 335 -8.35 -18.17 -21.78
C LYS A 335 -8.40 -19.34 -20.81
N ALA A 336 -9.34 -19.33 -19.85
CA ALA A 336 -9.48 -20.40 -18.86
C ALA A 336 -9.82 -21.74 -19.54
N PHE A 337 -10.78 -21.75 -20.45
CA PHE A 337 -11.15 -22.94 -21.20
C PHE A 337 -10.08 -23.42 -22.18
N GLU A 338 -9.39 -22.51 -22.88
CA GLU A 338 -8.27 -22.85 -23.76
C GLU A 338 -7.12 -23.47 -22.97
N ARG A 339 -6.80 -22.95 -21.77
CA ARG A 339 -5.79 -23.55 -20.86
C ARG A 339 -6.19 -24.96 -20.41
N ALA A 340 -7.47 -25.22 -20.26
CA ALA A 340 -7.99 -26.55 -19.95
C ALA A 340 -8.02 -27.50 -21.16
N GLY A 341 -7.58 -27.04 -22.34
CA GLY A 341 -7.50 -27.84 -23.56
C GLY A 341 -8.76 -27.84 -24.41
N ALA A 342 -9.73 -26.97 -24.15
CA ALA A 342 -10.92 -26.83 -24.97
C ALA A 342 -10.70 -26.03 -26.26
N ASN A 343 -11.50 -26.30 -27.29
CA ASN A 343 -11.67 -25.41 -28.44
C ASN A 343 -12.74 -24.36 -28.10
N VAL A 344 -12.40 -23.05 -28.12
CA VAL A 344 -13.31 -21.99 -27.69
C VAL A 344 -13.79 -21.14 -28.85
N ILE A 345 -15.10 -21.03 -28.98
CA ILE A 345 -15.76 -20.17 -29.99
C ILE A 345 -16.41 -19.02 -29.22
N THR A 346 -15.86 -17.82 -29.37
CA THR A 346 -16.46 -16.58 -28.84
C THR A 346 -17.16 -15.85 -29.97
N LYS A 347 -18.44 -15.54 -29.79
CA LYS A 347 -19.25 -14.87 -30.85
C LYS A 347 -20.04 -13.72 -30.24
N VAL A 348 -19.89 -12.52 -30.81
CA VAL A 348 -20.67 -11.34 -30.45
C VAL A 348 -22.05 -11.42 -31.11
N PHE A 349 -23.09 -11.30 -30.28
CA PHE A 349 -24.47 -11.20 -30.73
C PHE A 349 -24.89 -9.73 -30.80
N ARG A 350 -25.27 -9.29 -31.98
CA ARG A 350 -25.84 -7.95 -32.19
C ARG A 350 -27.33 -8.04 -31.93
N ASN A 351 -27.72 -7.76 -30.71
CA ASN A 351 -29.11 -7.91 -30.25
C ASN A 351 -29.98 -6.71 -30.67
N MET A 352 -30.11 -6.46 -31.97
CA MET A 352 -30.91 -5.32 -32.47
C MET A 352 -32.41 -5.60 -32.44
N ASN A 353 -32.84 -6.83 -32.58
CA ASN A 353 -34.22 -7.33 -32.37
C ASN A 353 -34.25 -8.86 -32.33
N ALA A 354 -35.36 -9.44 -31.89
CA ALA A 354 -35.49 -10.90 -31.73
C ALA A 354 -35.23 -11.71 -33.03
N ARG A 355 -35.33 -11.11 -34.19
CA ARG A 355 -35.08 -11.76 -35.49
C ARG A 355 -33.61 -11.75 -35.93
N ILE A 356 -32.82 -10.87 -35.36
CA ILE A 356 -31.40 -10.70 -35.71
C ILE A 356 -30.49 -11.43 -34.68
N SER A 357 -31.05 -11.99 -33.63
CA SER A 357 -30.29 -12.71 -32.58
C SER A 357 -29.98 -14.19 -32.93
N VAL A 358 -30.32 -14.67 -34.11
CA VAL A 358 -30.09 -16.06 -34.53
C VAL A 358 -28.94 -16.13 -35.53
#